data_41ad2974713db34b6293b1206b4d5abb
#
_entry.id   41ad2974713db34b6293b1206b4d5abb
#
_cell.length_a   1.000
_cell.length_b   1.000
_cell.length_c   1.000
_cell.angle_alpha   90.00
_cell.angle_beta   90.00
_cell.angle_gamma   90.00
#
_symmetry.space_group_name_H-M   'P 1'
#
loop_
_entity.id
_entity.type
_entity.pdbx_description
1 polymer ?
#
loop_
_entity_poly.entity_id
_entity_poly.type
_entity_poly.pdbx_seq_one_letter_code
_entity_poly.pdbx_strand_id
1 'polypeptide(L)'
;MIFAAGAAPAAPSFLVVVNEANPIASLTPDELSDLFLKKSSRWGDGSLVLPVDQGEDSHIRERFNREVHRKSAAGVRAYWQQRIFSGRDVPPPEKRGDAEVIAFVRNNPAAIGYISAAASASGVKVVAGRQ
;
A
#
# COMPACT_ATOMS: atom_id res chain seq x y z
N MET A 1 28.60 2.83 27.58
CA MET A 1 28.00 3.05 27.22
C MET A 1 27.38 2.68 26.38
N ILE A 2 26.82 2.65 26.10
CA ILE A 2 26.23 2.36 25.30
C ILE A 2 25.55 2.82 24.76
N PHE A 3 25.26 3.02 24.13
CA PHE A 3 24.53 3.41 23.62
C PHE A 3 23.80 2.90 22.99
N ALA A 4 23.11 2.93 23.19
CA ALA A 4 22.37 2.70 22.64
C ALA A 4 22.02 2.94 21.61
N ALA A 5 22.31 2.66 21.43
CA ALA A 5 22.24 2.83 20.43
C ALA A 5 21.35 2.97 19.67
N GLY A 6 21.33 3.71 19.81
CA GLY A 6 20.45 4.20 19.05
C GLY A 6 20.26 3.54 17.85
N ALA A 7 19.44 2.87 17.96
CA ALA A 7 19.08 2.19 16.80
C ALA A 7 18.62 3.20 15.80
N ALA A 8 19.32 3.30 14.75
CA ALA A 8 18.77 3.91 13.56
C ALA A 8 17.47 3.19 13.23
N PRO A 9 16.42 3.88 12.80
CA PRO A 9 15.22 3.20 12.36
C PRO A 9 15.57 2.19 11.29
N ALA A 10 14.98 1.04 11.34
CA ALA A 10 15.18 0.04 10.31
C ALA A 10 14.74 0.63 8.96
N ALA A 11 15.43 0.27 7.92
CA ALA A 11 14.99 0.65 6.57
C ALA A 11 13.59 0.12 6.32
N PRO A 12 12.75 0.83 5.58
CA PRO A 12 11.41 0.34 5.28
C PRO A 12 11.48 -0.94 4.46
N SER A 13 10.54 -1.82 4.71
CA SER A 13 10.44 -3.07 3.97
C SER A 13 9.87 -2.87 2.57
N PHE A 14 9.16 -1.78 2.37
CA PHE A 14 8.53 -1.43 1.12
C PHE A 14 8.35 0.08 1.05
N LEU A 15 8.08 0.56 -0.14
CA LEU A 15 7.76 1.98 -0.36
C LEU A 15 6.31 2.05 -0.85
N VAL A 16 5.56 3.02 -0.31
CA VAL A 16 4.22 3.32 -0.81
C VAL A 16 4.34 4.38 -1.88
N VAL A 17 3.70 4.16 -3.02
CA VAL A 17 3.80 5.06 -4.16
C VAL A 17 2.42 5.50 -4.62
N VAL A 18 2.35 6.77 -5.04
CA VAL A 18 1.15 7.36 -5.64
C VAL A 18 1.56 8.05 -6.93
N ASN A 19 0.56 8.42 -7.73
CA ASN A 19 0.79 9.18 -8.94
C ASN A 19 1.41 10.53 -8.58
N GLU A 20 2.28 11.03 -9.45
CA GLU A 20 2.95 12.32 -9.21
C GLU A 20 1.99 13.48 -9.06
N ALA A 21 0.81 13.39 -9.65
CA ALA A 21 -0.21 14.44 -9.55
C ALA A 21 -0.95 14.43 -8.20
N ASN A 22 -0.79 13.36 -7.42
CA ASN A 22 -1.48 13.25 -6.13
C ASN A 22 -0.77 14.13 -5.10
N PRO A 23 -1.47 15.06 -4.43
CA PRO A 23 -0.82 15.98 -3.49
C PRO A 23 -0.48 15.37 -2.14
N ILE A 24 -0.88 14.12 -1.87
CA ILE A 24 -0.65 13.54 -0.55
C ILE A 24 0.84 13.39 -0.27
N ALA A 25 1.25 13.74 0.95
CA ALA A 25 2.67 13.70 1.32
C ALA A 25 2.98 12.56 2.28
N SER A 26 2.04 12.17 3.13
CA SER A 26 2.27 11.15 4.13
C SER A 26 0.97 10.45 4.51
N LEU A 27 1.08 9.22 5.00
CA LEU A 27 -0.04 8.43 5.48
C LEU A 27 0.39 7.67 6.72
N THR A 28 -0.49 7.56 7.71
CA THR A 28 -0.27 6.64 8.82
C THR A 28 -0.54 5.21 8.36
N PRO A 29 -0.02 4.21 9.06
CA PRO A 29 -0.35 2.83 8.72
C PRO A 29 -1.86 2.55 8.72
N ASP A 30 -2.59 3.13 9.67
CA ASP A 30 -4.04 2.94 9.74
C ASP A 30 -4.75 3.57 8.54
N GLU A 31 -4.34 4.79 8.16
CA GLU A 31 -4.89 5.43 6.96
C GLU A 31 -4.61 4.60 5.71
N LEU A 32 -3.39 4.11 5.61
CA LEU A 32 -2.99 3.29 4.47
C LEU A 32 -3.79 1.99 4.42
N SER A 33 -3.95 1.34 5.58
CA SER A 33 -4.76 0.12 5.66
C SER A 33 -6.20 0.37 5.23
N ASP A 34 -6.78 1.47 5.66
CA ASP A 34 -8.14 1.81 5.31
C ASP A 34 -8.33 2.00 3.81
N LEU A 35 -7.33 2.59 3.14
CA LEU A 35 -7.41 2.76 1.69
C LEU A 35 -7.37 1.41 0.96
N PHE A 36 -6.49 0.51 1.38
CA PHE A 36 -6.34 -0.78 0.71
C PHE A 36 -7.46 -1.76 1.05
N LEU A 37 -8.04 -1.65 2.25
CA LEU A 37 -9.19 -2.46 2.64
C LEU A 37 -10.52 -1.83 2.24
N LYS A 38 -10.43 -0.68 1.56
CA LYS A 38 -11.59 0.07 1.04
C LYS A 38 -12.57 0.48 2.13
N LYS A 39 -12.05 0.71 3.33
CA LYS A 39 -12.80 1.34 4.41
C LYS A 39 -12.89 2.84 4.18
N SER A 40 -11.86 3.42 3.55
CA SER A 40 -11.86 4.79 3.02
C SER A 40 -11.70 4.68 1.53
N SER A 41 -12.57 5.29 0.76
CA SER A 41 -12.62 5.04 -0.69
C SER A 41 -12.33 6.28 -1.53
N ARG A 42 -12.09 7.44 -0.90
CA ARG A 42 -11.88 8.67 -1.68
C ARG A 42 -10.66 9.43 -1.19
N TRP A 43 -9.99 10.06 -2.14
CA TRP A 43 -8.96 11.05 -1.85
C TRP A 43 -9.61 12.36 -1.39
N GLY A 44 -8.78 13.28 -0.88
CA GLY A 44 -9.27 14.57 -0.38
C GLY A 44 -10.03 15.38 -1.39
N ASP A 45 -9.78 15.19 -2.68
CA ASP A 45 -10.48 15.89 -3.75
C ASP A 45 -11.78 15.20 -4.17
N GLY A 46 -12.13 14.11 -3.53
CA GLY A 46 -13.36 13.37 -3.82
C GLY A 46 -13.23 12.27 -4.86
N SER A 47 -12.07 12.13 -5.53
CA SER A 47 -11.87 11.06 -6.51
C SER A 47 -11.75 9.72 -5.81
N LEU A 48 -12.18 8.66 -6.49
CA LEU A 48 -12.09 7.31 -5.95
C LEU A 48 -10.64 6.83 -5.94
N VAL A 49 -10.22 6.30 -4.79
CA VAL A 49 -8.90 5.70 -4.66
C VAL A 49 -8.86 4.40 -5.44
N LEU A 50 -7.77 4.19 -6.16
CA LEU A 50 -7.52 2.96 -6.91
C LEU A 50 -6.32 2.24 -6.29
N PRO A 51 -6.52 1.44 -5.23
CA PRO A 51 -5.40 0.69 -4.66
C PRO A 51 -5.07 -0.50 -5.53
N VAL A 52 -3.78 -0.84 -5.59
CA VAL A 52 -3.31 -2.01 -6.33
C VAL A 52 -2.40 -2.82 -5.42
N ASP A 53 -2.68 -4.12 -5.32
CA ASP A 53 -1.87 -5.05 -4.54
C ASP A 53 -0.87 -5.76 -5.44
N GLN A 54 0.13 -6.39 -4.82
CA GLN A 54 0.95 -7.38 -5.50
C GLN A 54 0.32 -8.76 -5.32
N GLY A 55 0.80 -9.75 -6.05
CA GLY A 55 0.26 -11.10 -5.99
C GLY A 55 0.47 -11.75 -4.63
N GLU A 56 -0.31 -12.78 -4.33
CA GLU A 56 -0.29 -13.43 -3.01
C GLU A 56 1.04 -14.10 -2.69
N ASP A 57 1.83 -14.44 -3.71
CA ASP A 57 3.15 -15.03 -3.54
C ASP A 57 4.25 -14.00 -3.32
N SER A 58 3.92 -12.72 -3.33
CA SER A 58 4.90 -11.64 -3.16
C SER A 58 5.32 -11.50 -1.69
N HIS A 59 6.62 -11.54 -1.45
CA HIS A 59 7.16 -11.26 -0.12
C HIS A 59 6.86 -9.83 0.32
N ILE A 60 6.79 -8.91 -0.64
CA ILE A 60 6.49 -7.52 -0.34
C ILE A 60 5.05 -7.39 0.14
N ARG A 61 4.12 -8.10 -0.50
CA ARG A 61 2.74 -8.12 -0.05
C ARG A 61 2.61 -8.72 1.35
N GLU A 62 3.36 -9.77 1.64
CA GLU A 62 3.34 -10.36 2.97
C GLU A 62 3.75 -9.35 4.03
N ARG A 63 4.81 -8.60 3.76
CA ARG A 63 5.25 -7.55 4.68
C ARG A 63 4.24 -6.43 4.79
N PHE A 64 3.67 -6.02 3.68
CA PHE A 64 2.63 -5.00 3.67
C PHE A 64 1.43 -5.43 4.52
N ASN A 65 0.97 -6.66 4.35
CA ASN A 65 -0.15 -7.18 5.14
C ASN A 65 0.17 -7.13 6.63
N ARG A 66 1.38 -7.56 6.99
CA ARG A 66 1.77 -7.65 8.40
C ARG A 66 1.95 -6.28 9.02
N GLU A 67 2.62 -5.37 8.32
CA GLU A 67 2.98 -4.08 8.91
C GLU A 67 1.86 -3.06 8.82
N VAL A 68 1.04 -3.12 7.78
CA VAL A 68 -0.03 -2.15 7.53
C VAL A 68 -1.37 -2.67 8.04
N HIS A 69 -1.76 -3.86 7.63
CA HIS A 69 -3.04 -4.43 8.05
C HIS A 69 -2.96 -5.16 9.38
N ARG A 70 -1.75 -5.53 9.81
CA ARG A 70 -1.51 -6.35 11.00
C ARG A 70 -2.27 -7.66 10.92
N LYS A 71 -2.30 -8.23 9.71
CA LYS A 71 -3.00 -9.47 9.41
C LYS A 71 -2.10 -10.38 8.60
N SER A 72 -2.34 -11.68 8.75
CA SER A 72 -1.75 -12.67 7.85
C SER A 72 -2.47 -12.65 6.50
N ALA A 73 -1.89 -13.33 5.51
CA ALA A 73 -2.55 -13.49 4.21
C ALA A 73 -3.94 -14.10 4.37
N ALA A 74 -4.08 -15.08 5.27
CA ALA A 74 -5.38 -15.70 5.54
C ALA A 74 -6.37 -14.71 6.13
N GLY A 75 -5.90 -13.83 7.02
CA GLY A 75 -6.76 -12.80 7.63
C GLY A 75 -7.26 -11.80 6.61
N VAL A 76 -6.39 -11.36 5.70
CA VAL A 76 -6.80 -10.45 4.63
C VAL A 76 -7.78 -11.14 3.69
N ARG A 77 -7.52 -12.41 3.37
CA ARG A 77 -8.42 -13.20 2.51
C ARG A 77 -9.80 -13.34 3.14
N ALA A 78 -9.86 -13.62 4.45
CA ALA A 78 -11.12 -13.73 5.17
C ALA A 78 -11.89 -12.40 5.17
N TYR A 79 -11.18 -11.29 5.33
CA TYR A 79 -11.78 -9.96 5.26
C TYR A 79 -12.50 -9.76 3.91
N TRP A 80 -11.81 -10.08 2.81
CA TRP A 80 -12.39 -9.88 1.48
C TRP A 80 -13.52 -10.86 1.18
N GLN A 81 -13.41 -12.11 1.64
CA GLN A 81 -14.48 -13.07 1.45
C GLN A 81 -15.79 -12.57 2.09
N GLN A 82 -15.68 -12.00 3.29
CA GLN A 82 -16.82 -11.45 3.98
C GLN A 82 -17.44 -10.28 3.19
N ARG A 83 -16.62 -9.39 2.66
CA ARG A 83 -17.11 -8.23 1.93
C ARG A 83 -17.71 -8.61 0.58
N ILE A 84 -17.10 -9.55 -0.11
CA ILE A 84 -17.65 -10.06 -1.37
C ILE A 84 -18.98 -10.73 -1.12
N PHE A 85 -19.05 -11.59 -0.09
CA PHE A 85 -20.26 -12.32 0.24
C PHE A 85 -21.42 -11.37 0.58
N SER A 86 -21.12 -10.29 1.28
CA SER A 86 -22.16 -9.31 1.64
C SER A 86 -22.44 -8.29 0.53
N GLY A 87 -21.79 -8.42 -0.63
CA GLY A 87 -22.02 -7.54 -1.76
C GLY A 87 -21.50 -6.13 -1.59
N ARG A 88 -20.55 -5.92 -0.67
CA ARG A 88 -20.10 -4.57 -0.36
C ARG A 88 -19.00 -4.06 -1.29
N ASP A 89 -18.05 -4.93 -1.64
CA ASP A 89 -16.91 -4.47 -2.42
C ASP A 89 -16.10 -5.67 -2.89
N VAL A 90 -15.05 -5.39 -3.66
CA VAL A 90 -14.13 -6.39 -4.17
C VAL A 90 -12.70 -5.98 -3.82
N PRO A 91 -11.76 -6.94 -3.72
CA PRO A 91 -10.38 -6.60 -3.39
C PRO A 91 -9.72 -5.80 -4.51
N PRO A 92 -8.63 -5.09 -4.17
CA PRO A 92 -7.86 -4.38 -5.20
C PRO A 92 -7.34 -5.35 -6.25
N PRO A 93 -7.16 -4.89 -7.49
CA PRO A 93 -6.48 -5.71 -8.50
C PRO A 93 -5.06 -6.01 -8.07
N GLU A 94 -4.53 -7.13 -8.54
CA GLU A 94 -3.17 -7.55 -8.24
C GLU A 94 -2.30 -7.36 -9.46
N LYS A 95 -1.07 -6.89 -9.22
CA LYS A 95 -0.07 -6.74 -10.26
C LYS A 95 1.13 -7.61 -9.93
N ARG A 96 1.84 -7.97 -10.97
CA ARG A 96 2.97 -8.87 -10.85
C ARG A 96 4.25 -8.07 -10.70
N GLY A 97 4.66 -7.83 -9.44
CA GLY A 97 5.92 -7.20 -9.15
C GLY A 97 5.91 -5.68 -9.27
N ASP A 98 7.07 -5.11 -8.95
CA ASP A 98 7.22 -3.67 -8.79
C ASP A 98 6.99 -2.90 -10.09
N ALA A 99 7.49 -3.42 -11.20
CA ALA A 99 7.38 -2.70 -12.47
C ALA A 99 5.93 -2.51 -12.91
N GLU A 100 5.09 -3.53 -12.72
CA GLU A 100 3.68 -3.43 -13.07
C GLU A 100 2.92 -2.50 -12.14
N VAL A 101 3.28 -2.50 -10.85
CA VAL A 101 2.69 -1.57 -9.89
C VAL A 101 3.04 -0.14 -10.29
N ILE A 102 4.31 0.11 -10.57
CA ILE A 102 4.77 1.45 -10.97
C ILE A 102 4.05 1.91 -12.23
N ALA A 103 3.92 1.04 -13.24
CA ALA A 103 3.24 1.39 -14.48
C ALA A 103 1.77 1.75 -14.21
N PHE A 104 1.09 0.96 -13.38
CA PHE A 104 -0.31 1.21 -13.06
C PHE A 104 -0.46 2.56 -12.33
N VAL A 105 0.37 2.80 -11.32
CA VAL A 105 0.30 4.04 -10.53
C VAL A 105 0.64 5.25 -11.40
N ARG A 106 1.68 5.11 -12.25
CA ARG A 106 2.07 6.21 -13.12
C ARG A 106 0.97 6.60 -14.10
N ASN A 107 0.18 5.65 -14.56
CA ASN A 107 -0.84 5.89 -15.58
C ASN A 107 -2.23 6.19 -15.01
N ASN A 108 -2.39 6.20 -13.70
CA ASN A 108 -3.69 6.42 -13.05
C ASN A 108 -3.55 7.43 -11.92
N PRO A 109 -4.05 8.66 -12.10
CA PRO A 109 -3.87 9.73 -11.09
C PRO A 109 -4.39 9.38 -9.71
N ALA A 110 -5.38 8.51 -9.59
CA ALA A 110 -5.97 8.15 -8.30
C ALA A 110 -5.38 6.87 -7.69
N ALA A 111 -4.36 6.29 -8.32
CA ALA A 111 -3.83 5.00 -7.89
C ALA A 111 -2.87 5.12 -6.72
N ILE A 112 -2.82 4.06 -5.92
CA ILE A 112 -1.84 3.89 -4.85
C ILE A 112 -1.40 2.43 -4.84
N GLY A 113 -0.10 2.22 -4.64
CA GLY A 113 0.47 0.88 -4.59
C GLY A 113 1.66 0.84 -3.67
N TYR A 114 2.34 -0.29 -3.62
CA TYR A 114 3.56 -0.45 -2.86
C TYR A 114 4.54 -1.30 -3.65
N ILE A 115 5.82 -1.01 -3.47
CA ILE A 115 6.91 -1.66 -4.19
C ILE A 115 8.02 -2.00 -3.21
N SER A 116 8.97 -2.84 -3.63
CA SER A 116 10.11 -3.14 -2.76
C SER A 116 10.94 -1.89 -2.53
N ALA A 117 11.57 -1.83 -1.36
CA ALA A 117 12.38 -0.66 -0.98
C ALA A 117 13.58 -0.47 -1.89
N ALA A 118 14.02 -1.52 -2.56
CA ALA A 118 15.16 -1.46 -3.47
C ALA A 118 14.78 -1.08 -4.89
N ALA A 119 13.48 -0.98 -5.19
CA ALA A 119 13.02 -0.68 -6.54
C ALA A 119 13.22 0.80 -6.86
N SER A 120 13.39 1.10 -8.14
CA SER A 120 13.42 2.48 -8.61
C SER A 120 12.01 3.01 -8.71
N ALA A 121 11.70 4.09 -7.98
CA ALA A 121 10.38 4.71 -7.97
C ALA A 121 10.25 5.78 -9.05
N SER A 122 10.85 5.56 -10.21
CA SER A 122 10.85 6.51 -11.30
C SER A 122 9.44 6.72 -11.86
N GLY A 123 9.03 7.98 -11.97
CA GLY A 123 7.74 8.34 -12.55
C GLY A 123 6.56 8.26 -11.59
N VAL A 124 6.83 7.96 -10.31
CA VAL A 124 5.81 7.97 -9.26
C VAL A 124 6.36 8.70 -8.04
N LYS A 125 5.48 9.02 -7.10
CA LYS A 125 5.86 9.72 -5.89
C LYS A 125 5.82 8.77 -4.70
N VAL A 126 6.88 8.77 -3.89
CA VAL A 126 6.93 7.98 -2.66
C VAL A 126 6.24 8.76 -1.56
N VAL A 127 5.32 8.08 -0.86
CA VAL A 127 4.58 8.69 0.25
C VAL A 127 5.31 8.37 1.55
N ALA A 128 5.54 9.38 2.37
CA ALA A 128 6.21 9.19 3.66
C ALA A 128 5.28 8.49 4.65
N GLY A 129 5.87 7.62 5.47
CA GLY A 129 5.15 7.04 6.59
C GLY A 129 4.97 8.08 7.68
N ARG A 130 3.83 8.01 8.40
CA ARG A 130 3.53 8.90 9.51
C ARG A 130 3.08 8.05 10.69
N GLN A 131 3.63 8.35 11.85
CA GLN A 131 3.29 7.60 13.07
C GLN A 131 1.88 7.91 13.57
#